data_1250c00a3cc042991f11682531e28fbb
#
_entry.id   1250c00a3cc042991f11682531e28fbb
#
_cell.length_a   1.000
_cell.length_b   1.000
_cell.length_c   1.000
_cell.angle_alpha   90.00
_cell.angle_beta   90.00
_cell.angle_gamma   90.00
#
_symmetry.space_group_name_H-M   'P 1'
#
loop_
_entity.id
_entity.type
_entity.pdbx_description
1 polymer ?
#
loop_
_entity_poly.entity_id
_entity_poly.type
_entity_poly.pdbx_seq_one_letter_code
_entity_poly.pdbx_strand_id
1 'polypeptide(L)'
;MIPKEKLPTIDIKGKDYVQAKERVLELHRQSDSFSLITEIISDDDKRVVMQTTIKIDDRVFTGIASEMKNQEKPYENCETSSVARCAGFFGVGIIENIASADCTISYENTKTNISWENMYKIT
;
A
#
# COMPACT_ATOMS: atom_id res chain seq x y z
N MET A 1 -2.37 -0.19 -18.25
CA MET A 1 -2.05 -1.36 -17.42
C MET A 1 -3.12 -1.59 -16.35
N ILE A 2 -4.33 -1.83 -16.81
CA ILE A 2 -5.45 -2.16 -15.94
C ILE A 2 -5.78 -3.62 -16.20
N PRO A 3 -5.93 -4.48 -15.18
CA PRO A 3 -6.28 -5.86 -15.41
C PRO A 3 -7.62 -5.99 -16.11
N LYS A 4 -7.73 -6.96 -16.99
CA LYS A 4 -8.96 -7.23 -17.71
C LYS A 4 -10.05 -7.79 -16.81
N GLU A 5 -9.63 -8.49 -15.76
CA GLU A 5 -10.51 -9.07 -14.79
C GLU A 5 -10.34 -8.35 -13.46
N LYS A 6 -11.42 -8.27 -12.71
CA LYS A 6 -11.40 -7.68 -11.40
C LYS A 6 -10.55 -8.54 -10.45
N LEU A 7 -9.63 -7.93 -9.75
CA LEU A 7 -8.83 -8.65 -8.75
C LEU A 7 -9.68 -9.04 -7.55
N PRO A 8 -9.31 -10.14 -6.86
CA PRO A 8 -9.98 -10.51 -5.62
C PRO A 8 -9.98 -9.37 -4.61
N THR A 9 -11.06 -9.23 -3.89
CA THR A 9 -11.22 -8.18 -2.89
C THR A 9 -11.62 -8.76 -1.55
N ILE A 10 -11.43 -7.96 -0.50
CA ILE A 10 -12.02 -8.25 0.81
C ILE A 10 -12.88 -7.07 1.23
N ASP A 11 -13.89 -7.35 2.03
CA ASP A 11 -14.82 -6.36 2.54
C ASP A 11 -14.29 -5.79 3.85
N ILE A 12 -14.17 -4.46 3.92
CA ILE A 12 -13.83 -3.74 5.14
C ILE A 12 -14.86 -2.64 5.31
N LYS A 13 -15.74 -2.80 6.31
CA LYS A 13 -16.79 -1.83 6.63
C LYS A 13 -17.68 -1.46 5.44
N GLY A 14 -18.04 -2.47 4.65
CA GLY A 14 -18.96 -2.32 3.54
C GLY A 14 -18.34 -1.86 2.23
N LYS A 15 -17.02 -1.70 2.18
CA LYS A 15 -16.29 -1.33 0.96
C LYS A 15 -15.35 -2.44 0.55
N ASP A 16 -15.22 -2.62 -0.76
CA ASP A 16 -14.30 -3.62 -1.32
C ASP A 16 -12.90 -3.05 -1.48
N TYR A 17 -11.90 -3.79 -1.01
CA TYR A 17 -10.50 -3.42 -1.11
C TYR A 17 -9.67 -4.57 -1.67
N VAL A 18 -8.71 -4.23 -2.52
CA VAL A 18 -7.74 -5.18 -3.05
C VAL A 18 -6.57 -5.29 -2.07
N GLN A 19 -6.11 -6.50 -1.82
CA GLN A 19 -4.93 -6.72 -0.99
C GLN A 19 -3.66 -6.42 -1.79
N ALA A 20 -2.60 -5.99 -1.08
CA ALA A 20 -1.32 -5.67 -1.71
C ALA A 20 -0.76 -6.84 -2.51
N LYS A 21 -0.85 -8.06 -1.97
CA LYS A 21 -0.36 -9.25 -2.65
C LYS A 21 -1.02 -9.47 -4.00
N GLU A 22 -2.31 -9.14 -4.13
CA GLU A 22 -3.02 -9.31 -5.40
C GLU A 22 -2.52 -8.31 -6.44
N ARG A 23 -2.21 -7.08 -6.01
CA ARG A 23 -1.64 -6.08 -6.90
C ARG A 23 -0.25 -6.48 -7.39
N VAL A 24 0.58 -7.02 -6.51
CA VAL A 24 1.93 -7.50 -6.88
C VAL A 24 1.84 -8.69 -7.83
N LEU A 25 0.95 -9.64 -7.55
CA LEU A 25 0.74 -10.78 -8.44
C LEU A 25 0.31 -10.33 -9.83
N GLU A 26 -0.53 -9.31 -9.90
CA GLU A 26 -0.96 -8.80 -11.19
C GLU A 26 0.19 -8.16 -11.97
N LEU A 27 1.11 -7.47 -11.29
CA LEU A 27 2.31 -6.95 -11.94
C LEU A 27 3.12 -8.09 -12.57
N HIS A 28 3.28 -9.20 -11.85
CA HIS A 28 3.99 -10.37 -12.38
C HIS A 28 3.27 -11.00 -13.56
N ARG A 29 1.94 -10.95 -13.60
CA ARG A 29 1.19 -11.45 -14.75
C ARG A 29 1.35 -10.57 -15.98
N GLN A 30 1.52 -9.27 -15.79
CA GLN A 30 1.59 -8.30 -16.89
C GLN A 30 2.97 -8.13 -17.46
N SER A 31 4.02 -8.42 -16.70
CA SER A 31 5.38 -8.23 -17.15
C SER A 31 6.33 -9.22 -16.49
N ASP A 32 7.21 -9.79 -17.28
CA ASP A 32 8.29 -10.64 -16.77
C ASP A 32 9.47 -9.80 -16.25
N SER A 33 9.47 -8.52 -16.57
CA SER A 33 10.59 -7.64 -16.25
C SER A 33 10.09 -6.30 -15.75
N PHE A 34 10.05 -6.16 -14.43
CA PHE A 34 9.80 -4.87 -13.79
C PHE A 34 10.73 -4.75 -12.58
N SER A 35 10.99 -3.52 -12.15
CA SER A 35 11.72 -3.30 -10.92
C SER A 35 10.79 -2.70 -9.87
N LEU A 36 10.96 -3.14 -8.63
CA LEU A 36 10.21 -2.66 -7.49
C LEU A 36 11.22 -2.44 -6.36
N ILE A 37 11.37 -1.21 -5.93
CA ILE A 37 12.34 -0.83 -4.90
C ILE A 37 11.62 -0.03 -3.85
N THR A 38 11.80 -0.39 -2.59
CA THR A 38 11.25 0.35 -1.46
C THR A 38 12.40 0.90 -0.62
N GLU A 39 12.32 2.18 -0.28
CA GLU A 39 13.32 2.88 0.49
C GLU A 39 12.70 3.51 1.72
N ILE A 40 13.46 3.53 2.81
CA ILE A 40 13.06 4.25 4.03
C ILE A 40 13.43 5.72 3.81
N ILE A 41 12.42 6.56 3.80
CA ILE A 41 12.59 8.01 3.62
C ILE A 41 12.83 8.69 4.97
N SER A 42 12.12 8.25 6.00
CA SER A 42 12.22 8.82 7.33
C SER A 42 11.88 7.77 8.37
N ASP A 43 12.57 7.80 9.49
CA ASP A 43 12.36 6.85 10.57
C ASP A 43 12.72 7.55 11.89
N ASP A 44 11.70 7.90 12.66
CA ASP A 44 11.89 8.53 13.95
C ASP A 44 11.18 7.75 15.06
N ASP A 45 11.09 8.33 16.26
CA ASP A 45 10.50 7.64 17.41
C ASP A 45 9.04 7.28 17.23
N LYS A 46 8.32 8.01 16.39
CA LYS A 46 6.86 7.91 16.28
C LYS A 46 6.39 7.22 15.02
N ARG A 47 7.12 7.37 13.91
CA ARG A 47 6.68 6.82 12.63
C ARG A 47 7.83 6.49 11.71
N VAL A 48 7.53 5.65 10.76
CA VAL A 48 8.40 5.33 9.64
C VAL A 48 7.67 5.73 8.35
N VAL A 49 8.43 6.26 7.39
CA VAL A 49 7.92 6.64 6.08
C VAL A 49 8.74 5.92 5.03
N MET A 50 8.06 5.26 4.10
CA MET A 50 8.73 4.55 3.01
C MET A 50 8.16 4.97 1.68
N GLN A 51 9.01 4.91 0.66
CA GLN A 51 8.64 5.17 -0.72
C GLN A 51 8.98 3.96 -1.57
N THR A 52 8.02 3.52 -2.37
CA THR A 52 8.23 2.46 -3.35
C THR A 52 8.25 3.08 -4.73
N THR A 53 9.18 2.62 -5.56
CA THR A 53 9.27 2.98 -6.97
C THR A 53 9.08 1.71 -7.79
N ILE A 54 8.13 1.74 -8.72
CA ILE A 54 7.92 0.64 -9.68
C ILE A 54 8.20 1.18 -11.06
N LYS A 55 9.04 0.46 -11.80
CA LYS A 55 9.39 0.80 -13.17
C LYS A 55 9.06 -0.39 -14.08
N ILE A 56 8.24 -0.14 -15.09
CA ILE A 56 7.91 -1.12 -16.12
C ILE A 56 8.13 -0.42 -17.47
N ASP A 57 9.04 -0.98 -18.27
CA ASP A 57 9.46 -0.37 -19.53
C ASP A 57 9.99 1.05 -19.28
N ASP A 58 9.42 2.07 -19.88
CA ASP A 58 9.78 3.47 -19.65
C ASP A 58 8.83 4.21 -18.70
N ARG A 59 7.92 3.48 -18.07
CA ARG A 59 6.94 4.06 -17.14
C ARG A 59 7.44 3.89 -15.71
N VAL A 60 7.36 4.97 -14.94
CA VAL A 60 7.83 5.00 -13.56
C VAL A 60 6.75 5.62 -12.67
N PHE A 61 6.44 4.96 -11.57
CA PHE A 61 5.51 5.48 -10.58
C PHE A 61 6.10 5.30 -9.18
N THR A 62 5.68 6.17 -8.28
CA THR A 62 6.06 6.08 -6.87
C THR A 62 4.83 6.07 -5.99
N GLY A 63 4.99 5.49 -4.81
CA GLY A 63 3.96 5.52 -3.77
C GLY A 63 4.62 5.68 -2.42
N ILE A 64 4.06 6.54 -1.58
CA ILE A 64 4.58 6.82 -0.25
C ILE A 64 3.55 6.39 0.78
N ALA A 65 4.02 5.78 1.85
CA ALA A 65 3.19 5.42 2.99
C ALA A 65 3.93 5.72 4.28
N SER A 66 3.16 5.96 5.34
CA SER A 66 3.72 6.11 6.68
C SER A 66 2.94 5.24 7.66
N GLU A 67 3.63 4.75 8.67
CA GLU A 67 3.02 3.95 9.72
C GLU A 67 3.53 4.41 11.08
N MET A 68 2.63 4.37 12.07
CA MET A 68 2.99 4.68 13.46
C MET A 68 3.76 3.51 14.05
N LYS A 69 4.77 3.80 14.85
CA LYS A 69 5.62 2.77 15.45
C LYS A 69 5.03 2.11 16.70
N ASN A 70 3.88 2.55 17.14
CA ASN A 70 3.20 1.95 18.30
C ASN A 70 2.40 0.69 17.94
N GLN A 71 2.52 0.22 16.72
CA GLN A 71 1.92 -1.03 16.28
C GLN A 71 2.95 -2.16 16.24
N GLU A 72 2.50 -3.39 16.07
CA GLU A 72 3.35 -4.57 16.21
C GLU A 72 4.42 -4.69 15.12
N LYS A 73 4.08 -4.38 13.87
CA LYS A 73 5.01 -4.55 12.74
C LYS A 73 5.04 -3.30 11.87
N PRO A 74 5.56 -2.19 12.39
CA PRO A 74 5.48 -0.92 11.67
C PRO A 74 6.24 -0.91 10.34
N TYR A 75 7.44 -1.52 10.31
CA TYR A 75 8.24 -1.51 9.08
C TYR A 75 7.58 -2.34 7.99
N GLU A 76 7.15 -3.55 8.34
CA GLU A 76 6.52 -4.45 7.37
C GLU A 76 5.21 -3.87 6.86
N ASN A 77 4.41 -3.30 7.73
CA ASN A 77 3.15 -2.67 7.34
C ASN A 77 3.38 -1.46 6.44
N CYS A 78 4.41 -0.68 6.74
CA CYS A 78 4.76 0.49 5.94
C CYS A 78 5.23 0.08 4.54
N GLU A 79 6.08 -0.93 4.45
CA GLU A 79 6.54 -1.46 3.17
C GLU A 79 5.36 -1.94 2.33
N THR A 80 4.50 -2.77 2.91
CA THR A 80 3.34 -3.31 2.22
C THR A 80 2.43 -2.19 1.70
N SER A 81 2.17 -1.19 2.54
CA SER A 81 1.32 -0.06 2.18
C SER A 81 1.92 0.76 1.05
N SER A 82 3.23 1.03 1.09
CA SER A 82 3.88 1.82 0.04
C SER A 82 3.89 1.07 -1.30
N VAL A 83 4.13 -0.22 -1.27
CA VAL A 83 4.09 -1.07 -2.48
C VAL A 83 2.69 -1.07 -3.07
N ALA A 84 1.67 -1.27 -2.23
CA ALA A 84 0.30 -1.32 -2.70
C ALA A 84 -0.16 0.01 -3.31
N ARG A 85 0.21 1.13 -2.69
CA ARG A 85 -0.13 2.45 -3.22
C ARG A 85 0.56 2.69 -4.56
N CYS A 86 1.83 2.33 -4.67
CA CYS A 86 2.58 2.49 -5.92
C CYS A 86 1.92 1.69 -7.05
N ALA A 87 1.60 0.43 -6.80
CA ALA A 87 0.91 -0.41 -7.77
C ALA A 87 -0.48 0.16 -8.11
N GLY A 88 -1.17 0.73 -7.13
CA GLY A 88 -2.45 1.40 -7.36
C GLY A 88 -2.33 2.57 -8.33
N PHE A 89 -1.27 3.36 -8.23
CA PHE A 89 -1.04 4.48 -9.16
C PHE A 89 -0.78 3.99 -10.57
N PHE A 90 -0.29 2.77 -10.76
CA PHE A 90 -0.22 2.15 -12.08
C PHE A 90 -1.61 1.76 -12.62
N GLY A 91 -2.64 1.84 -11.80
CA GLY A 91 -3.99 1.44 -12.17
C GLY A 91 -4.32 -0.01 -11.84
N VAL A 92 -3.44 -0.68 -11.10
CA VAL A 92 -3.64 -2.09 -10.74
C VAL A 92 -4.53 -2.19 -9.52
N GLY A 93 -5.71 -2.77 -9.71
CA GLY A 93 -6.59 -3.07 -8.58
C GLY A 93 -7.20 -1.86 -7.91
N ILE A 94 -7.47 -0.78 -8.64
CA ILE A 94 -8.21 0.36 -8.11
C ILE A 94 -9.70 0.05 -8.21
N ILE A 95 -10.36 0.04 -7.07
CA ILE A 95 -11.81 -0.18 -6.98
C ILE A 95 -12.49 1.12 -6.57
N GLU A 96 -12.35 1.51 -5.31
CA GLU A 96 -12.97 2.73 -4.78
C GLU A 96 -11.94 3.82 -4.48
N ASN A 97 -10.71 3.42 -4.21
CA ASN A 97 -9.63 4.36 -3.92
C ASN A 97 -8.27 3.66 -4.10
N ILE A 98 -7.18 4.42 -3.93
CA ILE A 98 -5.83 3.90 -4.06
C ILE A 98 -5.46 2.99 -2.88
N ALA A 99 -6.03 3.22 -1.71
CA ALA A 99 -5.68 2.45 -0.52
C ALA A 99 -6.01 0.97 -0.72
N SER A 100 -5.08 0.10 -0.32
CA SER A 100 -5.28 -1.33 -0.35
C SER A 100 -5.96 -1.81 0.93
N ALA A 101 -6.38 -3.07 0.93
CA ALA A 101 -6.92 -3.71 2.13
C ALA A 101 -5.91 -3.68 3.27
N ASP A 102 -4.64 -3.95 2.96
CA ASP A 102 -3.57 -4.01 3.96
C ASP A 102 -3.38 -2.65 4.63
N CYS A 103 -3.38 -1.57 3.86
CA CYS A 103 -3.28 -0.22 4.36
C CYS A 103 -4.46 0.13 5.26
N THR A 104 -5.66 -0.22 4.84
CA THR A 104 -6.89 0.05 5.58
C THR A 104 -6.95 -0.73 6.88
N ILE A 105 -6.55 -2.00 6.87
CA ILE A 105 -6.50 -2.83 8.07
C ILE A 105 -5.50 -2.27 9.06
N SER A 106 -4.32 -1.89 8.59
CA SER A 106 -3.29 -1.28 9.43
C SER A 106 -3.81 -0.03 10.13
N TYR A 107 -4.51 0.84 9.39
CA TYR A 107 -5.12 2.05 9.94
C TYR A 107 -6.14 1.70 11.03
N GLU A 108 -7.03 0.75 10.77
CA GLU A 108 -8.06 0.34 11.72
C GLU A 108 -7.45 -0.26 12.99
N ASN A 109 -6.39 -1.05 12.86
CA ASN A 109 -5.68 -1.64 14.01
C ASN A 109 -5.04 -0.56 14.86
N THR A 110 -4.44 0.45 14.24
CA THR A 110 -3.84 1.58 14.94
C THR A 110 -4.89 2.39 15.69
N LYS A 111 -6.08 2.50 15.12
CA LYS A 111 -7.21 3.24 15.66
C LYS A 111 -7.60 2.79 17.07
N THR A 112 -7.34 1.53 17.41
CA THR A 112 -7.67 1.00 18.74
C THR A 112 -6.66 1.39 19.81
N ASN A 113 -5.50 1.91 19.43
CA ASN A 113 -4.37 2.10 20.32
C ASN A 113 -3.86 3.54 20.43
N ILE A 114 -4.30 4.44 19.56
CA ILE A 114 -3.84 5.83 19.55
C ILE A 114 -4.99 6.81 19.49
N SER A 115 -4.69 8.07 19.79
CA SER A 115 -5.71 9.11 19.76
C SER A 115 -6.10 9.49 18.33
N TRP A 116 -7.28 10.10 18.19
CA TRP A 116 -7.82 10.50 16.91
C TRP A 116 -6.88 11.41 16.11
N GLU A 117 -6.16 12.27 16.81
CA GLU A 117 -5.30 13.25 16.17
C GLU A 117 -4.21 12.59 15.32
N ASN A 118 -3.90 11.34 15.61
CA ASN A 118 -2.84 10.63 14.92
C ASN A 118 -3.30 9.76 13.77
N MET A 119 -4.60 9.49 13.69
CA MET A 119 -5.10 8.48 12.76
C MET A 119 -5.12 8.94 11.30
N TYR A 120 -5.49 10.16 11.05
CA TYR A 120 -5.58 10.68 9.68
C TYR A 120 -4.23 10.79 9.00
N LYS A 121 -3.15 10.66 9.74
CA LYS A 121 -1.79 10.70 9.19
C LYS A 121 -1.32 9.38 8.64
N ILE A 122 -2.10 8.34 8.86
CA ILE A 122 -1.77 6.98 8.43
C ILE A 122 -2.58 6.67 7.18
N THR A 123 -2.01 6.69 6.03
CA THR A 123 -2.71 6.26 4.80
C THR A 123 -1.75 6.07 3.65
#